data_a61e656d675be0e2a862eda693fa3c89
#
_entry.id   a61e656d675be0e2a862eda693fa3c89
#
_cell.length_a   1.000
_cell.length_b   1.000
_cell.length_c   1.000
_cell.angle_alpha   90.00
_cell.angle_beta   90.00
_cell.angle_gamma   90.00
#
_symmetry.space_group_name_H-M   'P 1'
#
loop_
_entity.id
_entity.type
_entity.pdbx_description
1 polymer ?
#
loop_
_entity_poly.entity_id
_entity_poly.type
_entity_poly.pdbx_seq_one_letter_code
_entity_poly.pdbx_strand_id
1 'polypeptide(L)'
;MLFKIKNYISDNTGILIRIDDIAENMNWNLMEKTELLFQRYDIKPVLGVVPNNKDTEFLSFPKRNDFWEKVREWKNKGWEIAMHGYTHVYDRMCKKSDDYFNYGGGSEFSGHSLEIQTSRIKSRLKKFEEEKIKIRTFFAPNHTYDKNTFIALKNCGINQVLDGYGLMPYMENEIKFVPQLFEKVILLPFGIQSTQLHLNTWKQEDFNNFEKFIDKNSSKIITFDQA
;
A
#
# COMPACT_ATOMS: atom_id res chain seq x y z
N MET A 1 -4.88 -5.12 37.59
CA MET A 1 -5.66 -4.37 36.59
C MET A 1 -4.74 -3.57 35.65
N LEU A 2 -3.90 -2.67 36.12
CA LEU A 2 -2.98 -1.85 35.31
C LEU A 2 -2.04 -2.68 34.41
N PHE A 3 -1.49 -3.79 34.89
CA PHE A 3 -0.64 -4.69 34.10
C PHE A 3 -1.38 -5.30 32.91
N LYS A 4 -2.62 -5.74 33.09
CA LYS A 4 -3.47 -6.28 32.00
C LYS A 4 -3.78 -5.22 30.96
N ILE A 5 -4.02 -3.98 31.38
CA ILE A 5 -4.28 -2.85 30.46
C ILE A 5 -3.01 -2.53 29.65
N LYS A 6 -1.83 -2.50 30.29
CA LYS A 6 -0.56 -2.25 29.57
C LYS A 6 -0.27 -3.33 28.53
N ASN A 7 -0.48 -4.60 28.87
CA ASN A 7 -0.31 -5.69 27.92
C ASN A 7 -1.31 -5.58 26.78
N TYR A 8 -2.60 -5.35 27.08
CA TYR A 8 -3.61 -5.17 26.04
C TYR A 8 -3.26 -4.04 25.08
N ILE A 9 -2.79 -2.88 25.57
CA ILE A 9 -2.33 -1.77 24.73
C ILE A 9 -1.13 -2.21 23.90
N SER A 10 -0.14 -2.87 24.52
CA SER A 10 1.06 -3.32 23.80
C SER A 10 0.75 -4.31 22.69
N ASP A 11 -0.15 -5.25 22.95
CA ASP A 11 -0.53 -6.31 22.00
C ASP A 11 -1.41 -5.81 20.85
N ASN A 12 -2.06 -4.64 21.05
CA ASN A 12 -2.90 -3.98 20.05
C ASN A 12 -2.30 -2.65 19.55
N THR A 13 -0.99 -2.55 19.53
CA THR A 13 -0.27 -1.39 18.99
C THR A 13 0.75 -1.86 17.97
N GLY A 14 0.60 -1.40 16.74
CA GLY A 14 1.51 -1.74 15.66
C GLY A 14 1.45 -0.76 14.49
N ILE A 15 2.52 -0.75 13.72
CA ILE A 15 2.58 0.02 12.47
C ILE A 15 3.03 -0.90 11.34
N LEU A 16 2.22 -0.94 10.29
CA LEU A 16 2.51 -1.66 9.07
C LEU A 16 3.19 -0.70 8.09
N ILE A 17 4.40 -1.02 7.68
CA ILE A 17 5.09 -0.19 6.68
C ILE A 17 4.52 -0.49 5.30
N ARG A 18 3.93 0.53 4.68
CA ARG A 18 3.44 0.50 3.30
C ARG A 18 4.26 1.47 2.46
N ILE A 19 4.74 1.00 1.32
CA ILE A 19 5.45 1.82 0.33
C ILE A 19 4.60 1.82 -0.94
N ASP A 20 4.24 3.01 -1.39
CA ASP A 20 3.46 3.25 -2.59
C ASP A 20 4.39 3.39 -3.82
N ASP A 21 3.80 3.37 -5.00
CA ASP A 21 4.47 3.73 -6.27
C ASP A 21 5.66 2.83 -6.65
N ILE A 22 5.58 1.56 -6.32
CA ILE A 22 6.59 0.57 -6.71
C ILE A 22 6.39 0.22 -8.19
N ALA A 23 7.28 0.71 -9.04
CA ALA A 23 7.22 0.57 -10.49
C ALA A 23 8.60 0.28 -11.10
N GLU A 24 8.61 -0.14 -12.36
CA GLU A 24 9.89 -0.35 -13.09
C GLU A 24 10.73 0.94 -13.19
N ASN A 25 10.06 2.10 -13.22
CA ASN A 25 10.64 3.42 -13.14
C ASN A 25 10.33 4.02 -11.77
N MET A 26 11.31 4.09 -10.91
CA MET A 26 11.18 4.67 -9.56
C MET A 26 12.56 5.05 -9.01
N ASN A 27 12.61 5.67 -7.85
CA ASN A 27 13.87 6.00 -7.17
C ASN A 27 14.53 4.72 -6.58
N TRP A 28 15.15 3.94 -7.45
CA TRP A 28 15.81 2.68 -7.10
C TRP A 28 16.90 2.84 -6.04
N ASN A 29 17.63 3.96 -6.03
CA ASN A 29 18.66 4.22 -5.02
C ASN A 29 18.05 4.27 -3.61
N LEU A 30 16.93 4.98 -3.43
CA LEU A 30 16.25 5.00 -2.13
C LEU A 30 15.59 3.66 -1.81
N MET A 31 15.03 2.97 -2.80
CA MET A 31 14.47 1.63 -2.57
C MET A 31 15.52 0.63 -2.09
N GLU A 32 16.71 0.61 -2.70
CA GLU A 32 17.81 -0.27 -2.29
C GLU A 32 18.30 0.04 -0.87
N LYS A 33 18.43 1.33 -0.51
CA LYS A 33 18.74 1.74 0.87
C LYS A 33 17.66 1.28 1.85
N THR A 34 16.39 1.41 1.46
CA THR A 34 15.25 0.99 2.27
C THR A 34 15.22 -0.54 2.44
N GLU A 35 15.52 -1.29 1.39
CA GLU A 35 15.63 -2.75 1.45
C GLU A 35 16.73 -3.19 2.43
N LEU A 36 17.90 -2.55 2.41
CA LEU A 36 18.98 -2.82 3.37
C LEU A 36 18.57 -2.49 4.80
N LEU A 37 17.85 -1.38 5.01
CA LEU A 37 17.31 -1.01 6.31
C LEU A 37 16.33 -2.07 6.83
N PHE A 38 15.42 -2.53 5.97
CA PHE A 38 14.44 -3.56 6.35
C PHE A 38 15.09 -4.92 6.65
N GLN A 39 16.13 -5.29 5.91
CA GLN A 39 16.89 -6.51 6.20
C GLN A 39 17.55 -6.46 7.58
N ARG A 40 18.07 -5.31 8.02
CA ARG A 40 18.70 -5.11 9.34
C ARG A 40 17.74 -5.42 10.49
N TYR A 41 16.44 -5.15 10.32
CA TYR A 41 15.41 -5.27 11.37
C TYR A 41 14.38 -6.38 11.09
N ASP A 42 14.59 -7.24 10.08
CA ASP A 42 13.63 -8.26 9.60
C ASP A 42 12.22 -7.69 9.33
N ILE A 43 12.16 -6.48 8.78
CA ILE A 43 10.89 -5.82 8.45
C ILE A 43 10.35 -6.38 7.13
N LYS A 44 9.06 -6.72 7.11
CA LYS A 44 8.32 -7.21 5.94
C LYS A 44 7.22 -6.22 5.58
N PRO A 45 7.50 -5.25 4.70
CA PRO A 45 6.54 -4.21 4.32
C PRO A 45 5.44 -4.72 3.40
N VAL A 46 4.48 -3.85 3.13
CA VAL A 46 3.57 -3.95 1.98
C VAL A 46 4.09 -3.05 0.86
N LEU A 47 4.18 -3.60 -0.34
CA LEU A 47 4.58 -2.87 -1.54
C LEU A 47 3.41 -2.68 -2.48
N GLY A 48 3.05 -1.43 -2.75
CA GLY A 48 2.05 -1.05 -3.73
C GLY A 48 2.63 -1.04 -5.14
N VAL A 49 2.46 -2.12 -5.86
CA VAL A 49 3.04 -2.31 -7.19
C VAL A 49 2.11 -1.75 -8.27
N VAL A 50 2.68 -0.90 -9.14
CA VAL A 50 2.07 -0.36 -10.35
C VAL A 50 2.54 -1.18 -11.55
N PRO A 51 1.75 -2.14 -12.06
CA PRO A 51 2.24 -3.16 -12.99
C PRO A 51 2.50 -2.68 -14.43
N ASN A 52 1.97 -1.54 -14.82
CA ASN A 52 2.14 -0.96 -16.17
C ASN A 52 2.20 0.56 -16.09
N ASN A 53 3.22 1.07 -15.43
CA ASN A 53 3.37 2.50 -15.17
C ASN A 53 3.30 3.35 -16.44
N LYS A 54 2.43 4.37 -16.43
CA LYS A 54 2.27 5.39 -17.47
C LYS A 54 2.34 6.81 -16.89
N ASP A 55 2.58 6.93 -15.60
CA ASP A 55 2.73 8.22 -14.95
C ASP A 55 4.02 8.90 -15.43
N THR A 56 3.89 10.06 -16.02
CA THR A 56 5.00 10.82 -16.60
C THR A 56 6.02 11.25 -15.55
N GLU A 57 5.60 11.46 -14.31
CA GLU A 57 6.50 11.78 -13.21
C GLU A 57 7.42 10.60 -12.91
N PHE A 58 6.87 9.38 -12.81
CA PHE A 58 7.69 8.19 -12.56
C PHE A 58 8.55 7.80 -13.75
N LEU A 59 8.06 8.01 -14.99
CA LEU A 59 8.84 7.74 -16.20
C LEU A 59 10.11 8.59 -16.29
N SER A 60 10.26 9.64 -15.49
CA SER A 60 11.49 10.41 -15.37
C SER A 60 12.63 9.65 -14.69
N PHE A 61 12.31 8.61 -13.90
CA PHE A 61 13.30 7.74 -13.26
C PHE A 61 13.83 6.67 -14.22
N PRO A 62 15.08 6.20 -14.03
CA PRO A 62 15.62 5.09 -14.82
C PRO A 62 14.75 3.84 -14.73
N LYS A 63 14.52 3.20 -15.86
CA LYS A 63 13.82 1.92 -15.93
C LYS A 63 14.73 0.79 -15.46
N ARG A 64 14.20 -0.13 -14.64
CA ARG A 64 14.86 -1.35 -14.23
C ARG A 64 14.29 -2.56 -14.97
N ASN A 65 15.13 -3.25 -15.74
CA ASN A 65 14.69 -4.36 -16.60
C ASN A 65 14.35 -5.64 -15.81
N ASP A 66 15.00 -5.86 -14.66
CA ASP A 66 14.78 -6.97 -13.74
C ASP A 66 13.71 -6.68 -12.67
N PHE A 67 12.82 -5.68 -12.92
CA PHE A 67 11.80 -5.26 -11.97
C PHE A 67 10.97 -6.41 -11.43
N TRP A 68 10.44 -7.26 -12.30
CA TRP A 68 9.59 -8.37 -11.89
C TRP A 68 10.36 -9.47 -11.15
N GLU A 69 11.66 -9.63 -11.43
CA GLU A 69 12.53 -10.50 -10.63
C GLU A 69 12.63 -9.99 -9.20
N LYS A 70 12.85 -8.68 -9.04
CA LYS A 70 12.86 -8.02 -7.72
C LYS A 70 11.53 -8.16 -6.99
N VAL A 71 10.39 -7.98 -7.64
CA VAL A 71 9.06 -8.17 -7.02
C VAL A 71 8.90 -9.61 -6.53
N ARG A 72 9.34 -10.62 -7.31
CA ARG A 72 9.32 -12.02 -6.88
C ARG A 72 10.27 -12.27 -5.69
N GLU A 73 11.46 -11.67 -5.68
CA GLU A 73 12.38 -11.76 -4.54
C GLU A 73 11.74 -11.21 -3.26
N TRP A 74 11.12 -10.03 -3.32
CA TRP A 74 10.43 -9.44 -2.17
C TRP A 74 9.28 -10.33 -1.69
N LYS A 75 8.47 -10.86 -2.62
CA LYS A 75 7.42 -11.83 -2.27
C LYS A 75 7.98 -13.06 -1.56
N ASN A 76 9.09 -13.61 -2.05
CA ASN A 76 9.75 -14.77 -1.46
C ASN A 76 10.37 -14.47 -0.07
N LYS A 77 10.74 -13.21 0.20
CA LYS A 77 11.15 -12.73 1.54
C LYS A 77 9.94 -12.55 2.50
N GLY A 78 8.72 -12.84 2.05
CA GLY A 78 7.49 -12.69 2.83
C GLY A 78 6.93 -11.27 2.87
N TRP A 79 7.37 -10.38 1.96
CA TRP A 79 6.78 -9.06 1.81
C TRP A 79 5.42 -9.17 1.14
N GLU A 80 4.44 -8.39 1.58
CA GLU A 80 3.14 -8.38 0.92
C GLU A 80 3.20 -7.54 -0.35
N ILE A 81 2.77 -8.13 -1.46
CA ILE A 81 2.63 -7.42 -2.74
C ILE A 81 1.17 -7.07 -2.92
N ALA A 82 0.88 -5.78 -2.95
CA ALA A 82 -0.44 -5.21 -3.18
C ALA A 82 -0.52 -4.60 -4.59
N MET A 83 -1.71 -4.63 -5.17
CA MET A 83 -1.99 -3.90 -6.40
C MET A 83 -2.24 -2.42 -6.07
N HIS A 84 -1.45 -1.52 -6.67
CA HIS A 84 -1.58 -0.06 -6.55
C HIS A 84 -1.91 0.55 -7.91
N GLY A 85 -3.17 0.50 -8.28
CA GLY A 85 -3.58 0.89 -9.62
C GLY A 85 -3.06 -0.04 -10.72
N TYR A 86 -2.98 0.46 -11.92
CA TYR A 86 -2.41 -0.20 -13.09
C TYR A 86 -1.41 0.66 -13.82
N THR A 87 -1.86 1.85 -14.24
CA THR A 87 -1.05 2.80 -14.99
C THR A 87 -0.59 3.96 -14.13
N HIS A 88 -1.19 4.15 -12.97
CA HIS A 88 -1.05 5.32 -12.11
C HIS A 88 -1.46 6.65 -12.82
N VAL A 89 -2.35 6.55 -13.82
CA VAL A 89 -2.88 7.71 -14.56
C VAL A 89 -4.35 7.90 -14.23
N TYR A 90 -4.69 9.10 -13.80
CA TYR A 90 -6.06 9.47 -13.45
C TYR A 90 -6.81 9.93 -14.69
N ASP A 91 -7.83 9.21 -15.09
CA ASP A 91 -8.68 9.53 -16.24
C ASP A 91 -10.09 10.02 -15.85
N ARG A 92 -10.35 10.12 -14.56
CA ARG A 92 -11.58 10.65 -13.98
C ARG A 92 -11.29 11.60 -12.83
N MET A 93 -12.22 12.53 -12.61
CA MET A 93 -12.28 13.35 -11.40
C MET A 93 -13.44 12.85 -10.53
N CYS A 94 -13.13 12.44 -9.32
CA CYS A 94 -14.09 12.02 -8.32
C CYS A 94 -14.40 13.20 -7.39
N LYS A 95 -15.68 13.53 -7.20
CA LYS A 95 -16.08 14.51 -6.18
C LYS A 95 -15.94 13.87 -4.80
N LYS A 96 -15.66 14.67 -3.79
CA LYS A 96 -15.59 14.19 -2.40
C LYS A 96 -16.87 13.47 -1.97
N SER A 97 -18.04 13.98 -2.37
CA SER A 97 -19.35 13.37 -2.06
C SER A 97 -19.55 11.97 -2.66
N ASP A 98 -18.84 11.67 -3.74
CA ASP A 98 -18.99 10.44 -4.51
C ASP A 98 -17.90 9.42 -4.15
N ASP A 99 -16.86 9.88 -3.45
CA ASP A 99 -15.76 9.06 -2.94
C ASP A 99 -16.11 8.45 -1.58
N TYR A 100 -15.87 7.16 -1.44
CA TYR A 100 -16.23 6.39 -0.25
C TYR A 100 -15.58 6.92 1.03
N PHE A 101 -14.33 7.35 0.94
CA PHE A 101 -13.59 7.94 2.06
C PHE A 101 -13.59 9.47 2.08
N ASN A 102 -14.35 10.11 1.17
CA ASN A 102 -14.45 11.56 1.09
C ASN A 102 -13.13 12.30 0.81
N TYR A 103 -12.17 11.64 0.14
CA TYR A 103 -10.95 12.29 -0.35
C TYR A 103 -11.25 13.14 -1.59
N GLY A 104 -11.78 12.50 -2.64
CA GLY A 104 -11.99 13.11 -3.95
C GLY A 104 -10.69 13.34 -4.73
N GLY A 105 -10.82 13.92 -5.93
CA GLY A 105 -9.67 14.21 -6.80
C GLY A 105 -9.56 13.25 -7.98
N GLY A 106 -8.36 13.14 -8.56
CA GLY A 106 -8.10 12.24 -9.67
C GLY A 106 -8.30 10.78 -9.30
N SER A 107 -8.85 9.98 -10.22
CA SER A 107 -9.10 8.56 -9.97
C SER A 107 -8.81 7.71 -11.21
N GLU A 108 -8.27 6.53 -10.97
CA GLU A 108 -8.14 5.48 -11.97
C GLU A 108 -9.34 4.50 -11.94
N PHE A 109 -10.16 4.52 -10.88
CA PHE A 109 -11.27 3.58 -10.65
C PHE A 109 -12.60 4.28 -10.42
N SER A 110 -12.69 5.10 -9.39
CA SER A 110 -13.92 5.76 -8.97
C SER A 110 -14.54 6.59 -10.09
N GLY A 111 -15.87 6.53 -10.21
CA GLY A 111 -16.64 7.20 -11.27
C GLY A 111 -16.74 6.43 -12.58
N HIS A 112 -16.15 5.25 -12.69
CA HIS A 112 -16.38 4.31 -13.79
C HIS A 112 -17.51 3.31 -13.46
N SER A 113 -18.12 2.71 -14.48
CA SER A 113 -19.10 1.64 -14.26
C SER A 113 -18.44 0.40 -13.63
N LEU A 114 -19.24 -0.44 -12.99
CA LEU A 114 -18.78 -1.68 -12.37
C LEU A 114 -18.05 -2.58 -13.39
N GLU A 115 -18.56 -2.66 -14.61
CA GLU A 115 -17.98 -3.48 -15.70
C GLU A 115 -16.57 -2.97 -16.05
N ILE A 116 -16.41 -1.65 -16.18
CA ILE A 116 -15.11 -1.04 -16.50
C ILE A 116 -14.13 -1.28 -15.36
N GLN A 117 -14.53 -1.03 -14.12
CA GLN A 117 -13.67 -1.26 -12.96
C GLN A 117 -13.27 -2.73 -12.83
N THR A 118 -14.23 -3.65 -12.97
CA THR A 118 -13.96 -5.10 -12.93
C THR A 118 -13.00 -5.53 -14.06
N SER A 119 -13.21 -5.04 -15.28
CA SER A 119 -12.32 -5.33 -16.41
C SER A 119 -10.89 -4.80 -16.16
N ARG A 120 -10.78 -3.59 -15.62
CA ARG A 120 -9.49 -3.00 -15.26
C ARG A 120 -8.78 -3.86 -14.22
N ILE A 121 -9.43 -4.26 -13.13
CA ILE A 121 -8.85 -5.10 -12.09
C ILE A 121 -8.41 -6.45 -12.65
N LYS A 122 -9.25 -7.13 -13.45
CA LYS A 122 -8.91 -8.40 -14.08
C LYS A 122 -7.67 -8.31 -14.99
N SER A 123 -7.60 -7.28 -15.82
CA SER A 123 -6.44 -7.06 -16.70
C SER A 123 -5.13 -6.89 -15.91
N ARG A 124 -5.21 -6.27 -14.74
CA ARG A 124 -4.09 -6.05 -13.85
C ARG A 124 -3.65 -7.32 -13.15
N LEU A 125 -4.61 -8.07 -12.61
CA LEU A 125 -4.36 -9.37 -11.99
C LEU A 125 -3.68 -10.33 -12.98
N LYS A 126 -4.10 -10.32 -14.23
CA LYS A 126 -3.45 -11.12 -15.29
C LYS A 126 -1.95 -10.81 -15.38
N LYS A 127 -1.54 -9.53 -15.29
CA LYS A 127 -0.10 -9.19 -15.31
C LYS A 127 0.64 -9.77 -14.11
N PHE A 128 0.06 -9.73 -12.92
CA PHE A 128 0.67 -10.37 -11.75
C PHE A 128 0.71 -11.89 -11.85
N GLU A 129 -0.33 -12.51 -12.43
CA GLU A 129 -0.38 -13.95 -12.68
C GLU A 129 0.70 -14.40 -13.67
N GLU A 130 0.93 -13.65 -14.76
CA GLU A 130 2.02 -13.87 -15.71
C GLU A 130 3.39 -13.89 -14.99
N GLU A 131 3.54 -13.05 -13.97
CA GLU A 131 4.74 -12.96 -13.13
C GLU A 131 4.73 -13.95 -11.94
N LYS A 132 3.72 -14.84 -11.85
CA LYS A 132 3.54 -15.85 -10.79
C LYS A 132 3.35 -15.24 -9.40
N ILE A 133 2.72 -14.06 -9.32
CA ILE A 133 2.43 -13.35 -8.08
C ILE A 133 0.92 -13.36 -7.86
N LYS A 134 0.48 -13.95 -6.75
CA LYS A 134 -0.93 -13.89 -6.33
C LYS A 134 -1.17 -12.63 -5.50
N ILE A 135 -2.15 -11.84 -5.92
CA ILE A 135 -2.58 -10.61 -5.24
C ILE A 135 -3.83 -10.90 -4.41
N ARG A 136 -3.86 -10.40 -3.17
CA ARG A 136 -5.02 -10.41 -2.26
C ARG A 136 -5.34 -9.02 -1.71
N THR A 137 -4.44 -8.06 -1.92
CA THR A 137 -4.42 -6.75 -1.29
C THR A 137 -4.44 -5.66 -2.35
N PHE A 138 -5.19 -4.60 -2.07
CA PHE A 138 -5.33 -3.44 -2.94
C PHE A 138 -5.32 -2.13 -2.13
N PHE A 139 -4.81 -1.08 -2.72
CA PHE A 139 -5.10 0.30 -2.36
C PHE A 139 -5.03 1.19 -3.60
N ALA A 140 -6.00 2.10 -3.72
CA ALA A 140 -6.13 2.93 -4.91
C ALA A 140 -5.10 4.07 -4.90
N PRO A 141 -4.49 4.41 -6.04
CA PRO A 141 -3.83 5.69 -6.21
C PRO A 141 -4.77 6.83 -5.81
N ASN A 142 -4.21 7.86 -5.15
CA ASN A 142 -4.97 9.01 -4.63
C ASN A 142 -6.15 8.65 -3.71
N HIS A 143 -6.17 7.45 -3.09
CA HIS A 143 -7.18 7.02 -2.09
C HIS A 143 -8.65 7.14 -2.56
N THR A 144 -8.90 7.13 -3.85
CA THR A 144 -10.24 7.34 -4.40
C THR A 144 -10.95 6.03 -4.71
N TYR A 145 -12.10 5.84 -4.07
CA TYR A 145 -12.94 4.65 -4.18
C TYR A 145 -14.41 5.03 -4.32
N ASP A 146 -15.18 4.19 -5.00
CA ASP A 146 -16.63 4.20 -4.92
C ASP A 146 -17.17 2.80 -4.59
N LYS A 147 -18.49 2.65 -4.46
CA LYS A 147 -19.11 1.34 -4.17
C LYS A 147 -18.79 0.30 -5.22
N ASN A 148 -18.69 0.70 -6.50
CA ASN A 148 -18.34 -0.20 -7.59
C ASN A 148 -16.91 -0.72 -7.46
N THR A 149 -15.98 0.09 -6.92
CA THR A 149 -14.59 -0.33 -6.67
C THR A 149 -14.56 -1.56 -5.75
N PHE A 150 -15.26 -1.52 -4.64
CA PHE A 150 -15.28 -2.64 -3.69
C PHE A 150 -15.98 -3.88 -4.25
N ILE A 151 -17.08 -3.71 -4.98
CA ILE A 151 -17.75 -4.82 -5.68
C ILE A 151 -16.82 -5.44 -6.71
N ALA A 152 -16.13 -4.62 -7.50
CA ALA A 152 -15.20 -5.09 -8.53
C ALA A 152 -14.00 -5.85 -7.92
N LEU A 153 -13.44 -5.35 -6.80
CA LEU A 153 -12.37 -6.04 -6.05
C LEU A 153 -12.82 -7.42 -5.58
N LYS A 154 -13.99 -7.51 -4.93
CA LYS A 154 -14.57 -8.79 -4.48
C LYS A 154 -14.81 -9.76 -5.63
N ASN A 155 -15.38 -9.31 -6.74
CA ASN A 155 -15.61 -10.12 -7.93
C ASN A 155 -14.30 -10.65 -8.55
N CYS A 156 -13.17 -10.04 -8.19
CA CYS A 156 -11.84 -10.44 -8.63
C CYS A 156 -11.04 -11.17 -7.53
N GLY A 157 -11.66 -11.49 -6.39
CA GLY A 157 -11.02 -12.25 -5.31
C GLY A 157 -10.08 -11.41 -4.43
N ILE A 158 -10.15 -10.08 -4.51
CA ILE A 158 -9.41 -9.15 -3.64
C ILE A 158 -10.35 -8.72 -2.51
N ASN A 159 -9.99 -9.02 -1.28
CA ASN A 159 -10.80 -8.74 -0.11
C ASN A 159 -10.05 -8.00 1.01
N GLN A 160 -8.91 -7.42 0.70
CA GLN A 160 -8.11 -6.66 1.65
C GLN A 160 -7.72 -5.30 1.04
N VAL A 161 -7.98 -4.22 1.77
CA VAL A 161 -7.71 -2.84 1.38
C VAL A 161 -6.89 -2.16 2.47
N LEU A 162 -5.76 -1.56 2.10
CA LEU A 162 -4.95 -0.75 3.00
C LEU A 162 -5.33 0.71 2.83
N ASP A 163 -6.45 1.07 3.40
CA ASP A 163 -6.98 2.43 3.40
C ASP A 163 -8.12 2.55 4.41
N GLY A 164 -8.65 3.76 4.56
CA GLY A 164 -9.81 4.02 5.40
C GLY A 164 -9.46 4.56 6.77
N TYR A 165 -10.50 4.83 7.54
CA TYR A 165 -10.42 5.49 8.84
C TYR A 165 -10.73 4.52 9.97
N GLY A 166 -9.88 4.47 10.97
CA GLY A 166 -10.06 3.64 12.16
C GLY A 166 -8.79 3.57 12.98
N LEU A 167 -8.88 3.13 14.22
CA LEU A 167 -7.71 2.85 15.05
C LEU A 167 -7.24 1.40 14.95
N MET A 168 -8.09 0.51 14.44
CA MET A 168 -7.83 -0.92 14.29
C MET A 168 -8.31 -1.38 12.92
N PRO A 169 -7.73 -2.45 12.36
CA PRO A 169 -8.31 -3.12 11.20
C PRO A 169 -9.77 -3.52 11.46
N TYR A 170 -10.60 -3.40 10.44
CA TYR A 170 -12.03 -3.69 10.55
C TYR A 170 -12.55 -4.39 9.29
N MET A 171 -13.70 -5.02 9.43
CA MET A 171 -14.42 -5.66 8.32
C MET A 171 -15.63 -4.82 7.93
N GLU A 172 -15.77 -4.54 6.65
CA GLU A 172 -16.96 -3.92 6.09
C GLU A 172 -17.24 -4.49 4.70
N ASN A 173 -18.50 -4.91 4.45
CA ASN A 173 -18.90 -5.51 3.18
C ASN A 173 -18.00 -6.67 2.70
N GLU A 174 -17.54 -7.52 3.63
CA GLU A 174 -16.64 -8.67 3.39
C GLU A 174 -15.23 -8.26 2.91
N ILE A 175 -14.86 -7.00 3.07
CA ILE A 175 -13.50 -6.49 2.84
C ILE A 175 -12.88 -6.16 4.18
N LYS A 176 -11.65 -6.63 4.40
CA LYS A 176 -10.81 -6.21 5.53
C LYS A 176 -10.11 -4.91 5.16
N PHE A 177 -10.31 -3.90 5.99
CA PHE A 177 -9.60 -2.63 5.90
C PHE A 177 -8.49 -2.56 6.94
N VAL A 178 -7.29 -2.16 6.52
CA VAL A 178 -6.22 -1.76 7.43
C VAL A 178 -6.09 -0.25 7.32
N PRO A 179 -6.41 0.51 8.40
CA PRO A 179 -6.50 1.96 8.34
C PRO A 179 -5.18 2.63 7.98
N GLN A 180 -5.30 3.76 7.28
CA GLN A 180 -4.20 4.68 6.99
C GLN A 180 -4.69 6.10 7.34
N LEU A 181 -4.19 6.67 8.44
CA LEU A 181 -4.64 7.97 8.94
C LEU A 181 -3.68 9.11 8.62
N PHE A 182 -2.42 8.82 8.34
CA PHE A 182 -1.38 9.82 8.22
C PHE A 182 -0.49 9.56 7.02
N GLU A 183 -0.16 10.62 6.28
CA GLU A 183 0.87 10.59 5.24
C GLU A 183 2.30 10.45 5.82
N LYS A 184 2.45 10.70 7.13
CA LYS A 184 3.73 10.63 7.84
C LYS A 184 3.82 9.36 8.67
N VAL A 185 5.04 8.91 8.91
CA VAL A 185 5.31 7.75 9.76
C VAL A 185 5.08 8.13 11.23
N ILE A 186 3.93 7.76 11.76
CA ILE A 186 3.52 8.05 13.14
C ILE A 186 3.08 6.74 13.80
N LEU A 187 3.73 6.38 14.90
CA LEU A 187 3.27 5.30 15.76
C LEU A 187 2.29 5.85 16.79
N LEU A 188 1.04 5.39 16.73
CA LEU A 188 0.04 5.73 17.73
C LEU A 188 0.33 5.02 19.06
N PRO A 189 -0.11 5.58 20.20
CA PRO A 189 0.03 4.92 21.50
C PRO A 189 -0.87 3.66 21.62
N PHE A 190 -1.87 3.53 20.77
CA PHE A 190 -2.79 2.40 20.65
C PHE A 190 -3.33 2.32 19.22
N GLY A 191 -3.46 1.12 18.69
CA GLY A 191 -4.05 0.86 17.40
C GLY A 191 -3.06 0.31 16.37
N ILE A 192 -3.59 -0.18 15.28
CA ILE A 192 -2.85 -0.72 14.14
C ILE A 192 -3.12 0.14 12.92
N GLN A 193 -2.06 0.71 12.35
CA GLN A 193 -2.10 1.63 11.22
C GLN A 193 -1.13 1.19 10.14
N SER A 194 -1.42 1.51 8.89
CA SER A 194 -0.42 1.48 7.82
C SER A 194 0.21 2.86 7.61
N THR A 195 1.46 2.88 7.15
CA THR A 195 2.09 4.11 6.65
C THR A 195 1.68 4.36 5.20
N GLN A 196 2.06 5.53 4.68
CA GLN A 196 2.02 5.84 3.26
C GLN A 196 3.35 6.49 2.88
N LEU A 197 4.23 5.73 2.22
CA LEU A 197 5.58 6.19 1.90
C LEU A 197 5.76 6.27 0.38
N HIS A 198 6.13 7.45 -0.12
CA HIS A 198 6.41 7.74 -1.52
C HIS A 198 7.91 8.00 -1.70
N LEU A 199 8.71 6.95 -1.86
CA LEU A 199 10.18 7.06 -1.99
C LEU A 199 10.61 7.92 -3.19
N ASN A 200 9.76 8.03 -4.21
CA ASN A 200 10.03 8.82 -5.41
C ASN A 200 10.15 10.33 -5.12
N THR A 201 9.49 10.82 -4.09
CA THR A 201 9.50 12.24 -3.70
C THR A 201 10.49 12.54 -2.57
N TRP A 202 11.08 11.52 -1.96
CA TRP A 202 11.94 11.69 -0.80
C TRP A 202 13.30 12.28 -1.14
N LYS A 203 13.77 13.13 -0.23
CA LYS A 203 15.16 13.59 -0.15
C LYS A 203 15.95 12.74 0.84
N GLN A 204 17.27 12.92 0.89
CA GLN A 204 18.12 12.20 1.85
C GLN A 204 17.71 12.45 3.32
N GLU A 205 17.19 13.62 3.63
CA GLU A 205 16.71 13.96 4.98
C GLU A 205 15.49 13.13 5.38
N ASP A 206 14.55 12.91 4.44
CA ASP A 206 13.35 12.08 4.68
C ASP A 206 13.76 10.64 5.00
N PHE A 207 14.70 10.09 4.24
CA PHE A 207 15.25 8.78 4.51
C PHE A 207 15.94 8.70 5.87
N ASN A 208 16.76 9.69 6.24
CA ASN A 208 17.45 9.73 7.53
C ASN A 208 16.45 9.80 8.70
N ASN A 209 15.36 10.54 8.55
CA ASN A 209 14.30 10.62 9.55
C ASN A 209 13.53 9.30 9.65
N PHE A 210 13.28 8.65 8.53
CA PHE A 210 12.67 7.32 8.49
C PHE A 210 13.56 6.26 9.15
N GLU A 211 14.86 6.24 8.85
CA GLU A 211 15.82 5.34 9.50
C GLU A 211 15.79 5.50 11.02
N LYS A 212 15.85 6.73 11.55
CA LYS A 212 15.73 7.01 12.99
C LYS A 212 14.40 6.52 13.58
N PHE A 213 13.31 6.63 12.81
CA PHE A 213 12.01 6.10 13.24
C PHE A 213 12.05 4.58 13.35
N ILE A 214 12.61 3.89 12.36
CA ILE A 214 12.78 2.42 12.36
C ILE A 214 13.65 1.98 13.53
N ASP A 215 14.81 2.61 13.72
CA ASP A 215 15.74 2.32 14.83
C ASP A 215 15.03 2.36 16.19
N LYS A 216 14.16 3.36 16.38
CA LYS A 216 13.44 3.56 17.65
C LYS A 216 12.25 2.62 17.83
N ASN A 217 11.58 2.22 16.76
CA ASN A 217 10.26 1.61 16.81
C ASN A 217 10.18 0.21 16.16
N SER A 218 11.32 -0.41 15.81
CA SER A 218 11.36 -1.68 15.08
C SER A 218 10.53 -2.78 15.75
N SER A 219 10.48 -2.83 17.08
CA SER A 219 9.68 -3.80 17.84
C SER A 219 8.16 -3.63 17.73
N LYS A 220 7.69 -2.51 17.16
CA LYS A 220 6.26 -2.20 16.91
C LYS A 220 5.90 -2.25 15.43
N ILE A 221 6.87 -2.56 14.57
CA ILE A 221 6.60 -2.77 13.16
C ILE A 221 6.08 -4.19 12.97
N ILE A 222 4.91 -4.29 12.38
CA ILE A 222 4.20 -5.56 12.18
C ILE A 222 4.17 -5.95 10.70
N THR A 223 4.01 -7.23 10.44
CA THR A 223 3.75 -7.75 9.09
C THR A 223 2.29 -7.58 8.71
N PHE A 224 1.99 -7.73 7.42
CA PHE A 224 0.61 -7.67 6.92
C PHE A 224 -0.30 -8.74 7.57
N ASP A 225 0.21 -9.94 7.81
CA ASP A 225 -0.57 -11.02 8.41
C ASP A 225 -0.81 -10.84 9.91
N GLN A 226 -0.05 -9.94 10.56
CA GLN A 226 -0.27 -9.56 11.96
C GLN A 226 -1.26 -8.40 12.11
N ALA A 227 -1.54 -7.67 11.04
CA ALA A 227 -2.54 -6.61 11.01
C ALA A 227 -3.92 -7.18 10.69
#